data_12a5f00770ce854e96b0c20fd9923450
#
_entry.id   12a5f00770ce854e96b0c20fd9923450
#
_cell.length_a   1.000
_cell.length_b   1.000
_cell.length_c   1.000
_cell.angle_alpha   90.00
_cell.angle_beta   90.00
_cell.angle_gamma   90.00
#
_symmetry.space_group_name_H-M   'P 1'
#
loop_
_entity.id
_entity.type
_entity.pdbx_description
1 polymer ?
#
loop_
_entity_poly.entity_id
_entity_poly.type
_entity_poly.pdbx_seq_one_letter_code
_entity_poly.pdbx_strand_id
1 'polypeptide(L)'
;MTKETLENSAAKFVRESPYNYISAEEALSPDMAGLRIYDEPIWGYADAHDPLFHELQKKGVVGPQFMLPEQWLPSARSVISFFLPFSDEVKKSNYEPGEKASTQWLHARIEGQRMVMMLCKFVSEALCSEGYECLTPCGDSRFRMVAEPRPELTGDWAGASYTSNWSERHVAYVSGLGTFALSKGMITEKGIAGRFGSVIVSCDFEPKVREYTGVYDYCIRCGACVKRCPVGAISLETGKNHAICSALLAKTHMKDAPYYGCGKCQTKVPCESRNPLRQKA
;
A
#
# COMPACT_ATOMS: atom_id res chain seq x y z
N MET A 1 -12.94 -17.24 14.28
CA MET A 1 -13.07 -15.75 14.29
C MET A 1 -13.91 -15.29 13.12
N THR A 2 -14.88 -14.36 13.31
CA THR A 2 -15.60 -13.75 12.20
C THR A 2 -14.84 -12.56 11.63
N LYS A 3 -15.13 -12.16 10.38
CA LYS A 3 -14.56 -10.92 9.79
C LYS A 3 -14.81 -9.71 10.68
N GLU A 4 -16.05 -9.53 11.12
CA GLU A 4 -16.46 -8.39 11.96
C GLU A 4 -15.66 -8.34 13.27
N THR A 5 -15.47 -9.48 13.93
CA THR A 5 -14.67 -9.56 15.16
C THR A 5 -13.21 -9.19 14.91
N LEU A 6 -12.62 -9.69 13.81
CA LEU A 6 -11.26 -9.38 13.42
C LEU A 6 -11.11 -7.88 13.08
N GLU A 7 -11.99 -7.34 12.26
CA GLU A 7 -11.96 -5.96 11.82
C GLU A 7 -12.14 -4.98 12.99
N ASN A 8 -13.08 -5.25 13.90
CA ASN A 8 -13.32 -4.42 15.09
C ASN A 8 -12.14 -4.45 16.06
N SER A 9 -11.54 -5.62 16.30
CA SER A 9 -10.36 -5.74 17.16
C SER A 9 -9.13 -5.07 16.55
N ALA A 10 -8.96 -5.19 15.25
CA ALA A 10 -7.89 -4.52 14.51
C ALA A 10 -8.06 -2.99 14.47
N ALA A 11 -9.28 -2.49 14.29
CA ALA A 11 -9.57 -1.05 14.37
C ALA A 11 -9.22 -0.48 15.75
N LYS A 12 -9.58 -1.20 16.82
CA LYS A 12 -9.17 -0.86 18.18
C LYS A 12 -7.65 -0.88 18.33
N PHE A 13 -6.98 -1.93 17.84
CA PHE A 13 -5.52 -2.04 17.88
C PHE A 13 -4.85 -0.86 17.18
N VAL A 14 -5.29 -0.48 15.97
CA VAL A 14 -4.73 0.66 15.24
C VAL A 14 -4.91 1.97 16.02
N ARG A 15 -6.07 2.16 16.62
CA ARG A 15 -6.39 3.36 17.39
C ARG A 15 -5.55 3.52 18.66
N GLU A 16 -5.26 2.39 19.34
CA GLU A 16 -4.59 2.36 20.64
C GLU A 16 -3.09 2.06 20.56
N SER A 17 -2.61 1.55 19.41
CA SER A 17 -1.21 1.17 19.26
C SER A 17 -0.26 2.37 19.31
N PRO A 18 0.79 2.33 20.14
CA PRO A 18 1.80 3.37 20.16
C PRO A 18 2.53 3.52 18.81
N TYR A 19 2.56 2.47 17.99
CA TYR A 19 3.15 2.50 16.65
C TYR A 19 2.36 3.34 15.64
N ASN A 20 1.14 3.73 15.98
CA ASN A 20 0.32 4.65 15.16
C ASN A 20 0.55 6.12 15.51
N TYR A 21 1.44 6.40 16.45
CA TYR A 21 1.79 7.74 16.90
C TYR A 21 3.30 7.92 16.87
N ILE A 22 3.74 9.12 16.48
CA ILE A 22 5.18 9.45 16.50
C ILE A 22 5.62 9.62 17.96
N SER A 23 6.61 8.86 18.39
CA SER A 23 7.18 9.00 19.72
C SER A 23 8.01 10.29 19.84
N ALA A 24 8.24 10.76 21.07
CA ALA A 24 9.07 11.94 21.31
C ALA A 24 10.53 11.73 20.87
N GLU A 25 11.03 10.48 20.95
CA GLU A 25 12.39 10.14 20.54
C GLU A 25 12.57 10.11 19.02
N GLU A 26 11.50 9.76 18.27
CA GLU A 26 11.53 9.66 16.80
C GLU A 26 11.17 10.98 16.12
N ALA A 27 10.54 11.90 16.85
CA ALA A 27 10.03 13.14 16.30
C ALA A 27 11.17 14.02 15.75
N LEU A 28 11.12 14.36 14.45
CA LEU A 28 12.09 15.26 13.81
C LEU A 28 12.01 16.70 14.34
N SER A 29 10.92 17.05 15.01
CA SER A 29 10.74 18.30 15.74
C SER A 29 9.73 18.06 16.87
N PRO A 30 9.79 18.83 17.98
CA PRO A 30 8.95 18.58 19.18
C PRO A 30 7.45 18.57 18.90
N ASP A 31 6.98 19.35 17.92
CA ASP A 31 5.57 19.43 17.50
C ASP A 31 5.09 18.19 16.74
N MET A 32 5.98 17.28 16.34
CA MET A 32 5.63 16.01 15.71
C MET A 32 5.32 14.90 16.72
N ALA A 33 5.74 15.04 17.97
CA ALA A 33 5.47 14.06 19.01
C ALA A 33 3.95 13.92 19.23
N GLY A 34 3.46 12.69 19.24
CA GLY A 34 2.03 12.39 19.35
C GLY A 34 1.24 12.51 18.05
N LEU A 35 1.85 12.85 16.93
CA LEU A 35 1.19 12.85 15.61
C LEU A 35 0.64 11.46 15.30
N ARG A 36 -0.68 11.37 15.08
CA ARG A 36 -1.33 10.14 14.61
C ARG A 36 -1.10 9.96 13.11
N ILE A 37 -0.62 8.79 12.72
CA ILE A 37 -0.28 8.48 11.34
C ILE A 37 -1.49 8.05 10.53
N TYR A 38 -2.28 7.08 11.04
CA TYR A 38 -3.37 6.44 10.31
C TYR A 38 -4.72 6.58 10.99
N ASP A 39 -5.75 6.62 10.18
CA ASP A 39 -7.12 6.32 10.56
C ASP A 39 -7.38 4.82 10.51
N GLU A 40 -8.61 4.40 10.87
CA GLU A 40 -9.00 3.00 10.92
C GLU A 40 -8.89 2.31 9.54
N PRO A 41 -8.45 1.03 9.52
CA PRO A 41 -8.27 0.27 8.30
C PRO A 41 -9.59 -0.04 7.60
N ILE A 42 -9.52 -0.27 6.30
CA ILE A 42 -10.56 -0.95 5.53
C ILE A 42 -10.01 -2.25 4.96
N TRP A 43 -10.89 -3.21 4.75
CA TRP A 43 -10.52 -4.60 4.52
C TRP A 43 -10.97 -5.11 3.16
N GLY A 44 -10.14 -5.98 2.60
CA GLY A 44 -10.42 -6.77 1.42
C GLY A 44 -10.04 -8.23 1.67
N TYR A 45 -10.77 -9.13 1.03
CA TYR A 45 -10.59 -10.58 1.17
C TYR A 45 -10.60 -11.22 -0.21
N ALA A 46 -9.66 -12.10 -0.48
CA ALA A 46 -9.63 -12.88 -1.71
C ALA A 46 -9.50 -14.38 -1.37
N ASP A 47 -10.05 -15.23 -2.22
CA ASP A 47 -9.67 -16.62 -2.28
C ASP A 47 -8.18 -16.70 -2.65
N ALA A 48 -7.39 -17.51 -1.96
CA ALA A 48 -5.97 -17.68 -2.27
C ALA A 48 -5.73 -18.23 -3.69
N HIS A 49 -6.72 -18.90 -4.26
CA HIS A 49 -6.70 -19.48 -5.60
C HIS A 49 -7.45 -18.62 -6.65
N ASP A 50 -7.77 -17.35 -6.33
CA ASP A 50 -8.41 -16.45 -7.31
C ASP A 50 -7.55 -16.37 -8.58
N PRO A 51 -8.12 -16.61 -9.77
CA PRO A 51 -7.38 -16.61 -11.04
C PRO A 51 -6.61 -15.32 -11.32
N LEU A 52 -7.03 -14.20 -10.73
CA LEU A 52 -6.30 -12.92 -10.88
C LEU A 52 -4.89 -12.97 -10.28
N PHE A 53 -4.59 -13.83 -9.31
CA PHE A 53 -3.22 -13.99 -8.84
C PHE A 53 -2.29 -14.52 -9.94
N HIS A 54 -2.75 -15.42 -10.79
CA HIS A 54 -1.98 -15.87 -11.97
C HIS A 54 -1.80 -14.75 -13.01
N GLU A 55 -2.80 -13.86 -13.16
CA GLU A 55 -2.64 -12.69 -14.04
C GLU A 55 -1.51 -11.77 -13.58
N LEU A 56 -1.23 -11.71 -12.27
CA LEU A 56 -0.13 -10.89 -11.73
C LEU A 56 1.25 -11.40 -12.18
N GLN A 57 1.40 -12.69 -12.51
CA GLN A 57 2.66 -13.26 -13.01
C GLN A 57 2.97 -12.85 -14.46
N LYS A 58 1.99 -12.30 -15.19
CA LYS A 58 2.20 -11.89 -16.57
C LYS A 58 3.20 -10.74 -16.67
N LYS A 59 4.04 -10.82 -17.70
CA LYS A 59 4.97 -9.73 -18.06
C LYS A 59 4.19 -8.46 -18.35
N GLY A 60 4.60 -7.35 -17.72
CA GLY A 60 3.92 -6.04 -17.83
C GLY A 60 2.85 -5.79 -16.76
N VAL A 61 2.52 -6.78 -15.93
CA VAL A 61 1.72 -6.61 -14.72
C VAL A 61 2.67 -6.50 -13.52
N VAL A 62 2.84 -7.54 -12.70
CA VAL A 62 3.93 -7.59 -11.71
C VAL A 62 5.14 -8.29 -12.33
N GLY A 63 4.93 -9.45 -12.93
CA GLY A 63 5.94 -10.23 -13.64
C GLY A 63 6.09 -11.65 -13.12
N PRO A 64 6.87 -12.50 -13.81
CA PRO A 64 7.00 -13.92 -13.51
C PRO A 64 7.60 -14.20 -12.11
N GLN A 65 8.29 -13.23 -11.53
CA GLN A 65 8.81 -13.33 -10.16
C GLN A 65 7.73 -13.24 -9.07
N PHE A 66 6.48 -12.86 -9.41
CA PHE A 66 5.39 -12.82 -8.44
C PHE A 66 5.08 -14.24 -7.94
N MET A 67 5.13 -14.43 -6.64
CA MET A 67 4.79 -15.70 -6.00
C MET A 67 3.31 -15.76 -5.67
N LEU A 68 2.67 -16.88 -6.05
CA LEU A 68 1.26 -17.14 -5.72
C LEU A 68 1.07 -17.35 -4.21
N PRO A 69 -0.13 -17.11 -3.65
CA PRO A 69 -0.37 -17.31 -2.22
C PRO A 69 0.07 -18.69 -1.69
N GLU A 70 -0.20 -19.76 -2.43
CA GLU A 70 0.18 -21.13 -2.06
C GLU A 70 1.70 -21.39 -2.14
N GLN A 71 2.44 -20.60 -2.88
CA GLN A 71 3.92 -20.66 -2.89
C GLN A 71 4.52 -20.01 -1.63
N TRP A 72 3.80 -19.08 -1.02
CA TRP A 72 4.15 -18.51 0.28
C TRP A 72 3.74 -19.41 1.43
N LEU A 73 2.47 -19.84 1.45
CA LEU A 73 1.88 -20.70 2.46
C LEU A 73 1.15 -21.86 1.76
N PRO A 74 1.67 -23.09 1.78
CA PRO A 74 1.06 -24.22 1.06
C PRO A 74 -0.38 -24.52 1.48
N SER A 75 -0.76 -24.21 2.72
CA SER A 75 -2.12 -24.33 3.24
C SER A 75 -3.00 -23.11 3.01
N ALA A 76 -2.58 -22.14 2.15
CA ALA A 76 -3.32 -20.91 1.90
C ALA A 76 -4.75 -21.18 1.42
N ARG A 77 -5.73 -20.52 2.04
CA ARG A 77 -7.14 -20.54 1.65
C ARG A 77 -7.65 -19.14 1.34
N SER A 78 -7.20 -18.15 2.10
CA SER A 78 -7.58 -16.75 1.87
C SER A 78 -6.38 -15.81 1.95
N VAL A 79 -6.52 -14.68 1.29
CA VAL A 79 -5.63 -13.52 1.43
C VAL A 79 -6.43 -12.37 2.03
N ILE A 80 -6.04 -11.93 3.21
CA ILE A 80 -6.57 -10.74 3.88
C ILE A 80 -5.70 -9.57 3.48
N SER A 81 -6.27 -8.56 2.85
CA SER A 81 -5.58 -7.32 2.53
C SER A 81 -6.25 -6.15 3.24
N PHE A 82 -5.50 -5.16 3.66
CA PHE A 82 -6.04 -3.97 4.28
C PHE A 82 -5.39 -2.70 3.71
N PHE A 83 -6.13 -1.60 3.82
CA PHE A 83 -5.64 -0.27 3.55
C PHE A 83 -5.74 0.58 4.81
N LEU A 84 -4.63 1.16 5.24
CA LEU A 84 -4.54 2.15 6.31
C LEU A 84 -4.51 3.55 5.68
N PRO A 85 -5.61 4.31 5.72
CA PRO A 85 -5.62 5.69 5.23
C PRO A 85 -4.80 6.57 6.17
N PHE A 86 -4.00 7.48 5.63
CA PHE A 86 -3.31 8.48 6.42
C PHE A 86 -4.32 9.41 7.11
N SER A 87 -3.98 9.88 8.31
CA SER A 87 -4.75 10.89 9.01
C SER A 87 -4.88 12.18 8.18
N ASP A 88 -5.89 12.97 8.47
CA ASP A 88 -6.08 14.26 7.79
C ASP A 88 -4.92 15.20 8.00
N GLU A 89 -4.28 15.15 9.16
CA GLU A 89 -3.11 15.97 9.49
C GLU A 89 -1.92 15.62 8.58
N VAL A 90 -1.59 14.34 8.43
CA VAL A 90 -0.55 13.87 7.51
C VAL A 90 -0.85 14.26 6.07
N LYS A 91 -2.10 14.11 5.60
CA LYS A 91 -2.48 14.49 4.24
C LYS A 91 -2.34 16.00 3.99
N LYS A 92 -2.95 16.81 4.87
CA LYS A 92 -2.97 18.27 4.74
C LYS A 92 -1.59 18.91 4.84
N SER A 93 -0.71 18.39 5.70
CA SER A 93 0.67 18.86 5.83
C SER A 93 1.43 18.80 4.49
N ASN A 94 1.09 17.86 3.61
CA ASN A 94 1.78 17.66 2.35
C ASN A 94 1.13 18.40 1.15
N TYR A 95 0.31 19.43 1.41
CA TYR A 95 -0.40 20.19 0.37
C TYR A 95 0.47 21.18 -0.40
N GLU A 96 1.52 21.68 0.22
CA GLU A 96 2.43 22.62 -0.42
C GLU A 96 3.05 22.02 -1.69
N PRO A 97 3.17 22.81 -2.78
CA PRO A 97 3.80 22.35 -4.01
C PRO A 97 5.31 22.16 -3.84
N GLY A 98 5.94 21.54 -4.84
CA GLY A 98 7.39 21.37 -4.90
C GLY A 98 7.86 19.94 -4.59
N GLU A 99 9.17 19.75 -4.63
CA GLU A 99 9.82 18.44 -4.49
C GLU A 99 9.85 17.93 -3.04
N LYS A 100 9.89 18.84 -2.06
CA LYS A 100 10.01 18.51 -0.65
C LYS A 100 8.67 17.99 -0.10
N ALA A 101 8.70 16.82 0.52
CA ALA A 101 7.59 16.33 1.33
C ALA A 101 7.55 17.05 2.68
N SER A 102 6.38 17.12 3.31
CA SER A 102 6.27 17.58 4.70
C SER A 102 6.93 16.59 5.66
N THR A 103 7.33 17.07 6.83
CA THR A 103 7.90 16.24 7.89
C THR A 103 6.92 15.15 8.33
N GLN A 104 5.62 15.50 8.48
CA GLN A 104 4.55 14.55 8.81
C GLN A 104 4.43 13.44 7.77
N TRP A 105 4.55 13.76 6.48
CA TRP A 105 4.53 12.77 5.40
C TRP A 105 5.74 11.84 5.45
N LEU A 106 6.91 12.38 5.78
CA LEU A 106 8.14 11.60 5.93
C LEU A 106 8.02 10.61 7.08
N HIS A 107 7.53 11.04 8.24
CA HIS A 107 7.20 10.16 9.37
C HIS A 107 6.20 9.07 8.97
N ALA A 108 5.08 9.46 8.35
CA ALA A 108 4.06 8.50 7.91
C ALA A 108 4.60 7.49 6.89
N ARG A 109 5.66 7.82 6.15
CA ARG A 109 6.32 6.89 5.25
C ARG A 109 7.24 5.91 5.99
N ILE A 110 7.98 6.33 6.97
CA ILE A 110 9.00 5.51 7.67
C ILE A 110 8.38 4.80 8.87
N GLU A 111 7.97 5.53 9.90
CA GLU A 111 7.35 4.95 11.10
C GLU A 111 6.00 4.28 10.77
N GLY A 112 5.26 4.86 9.82
CA GLY A 112 4.02 4.26 9.34
C GLY A 112 4.20 2.87 8.72
N GLN A 113 5.35 2.55 8.12
CA GLN A 113 5.60 1.18 7.64
C GLN A 113 5.67 0.18 8.79
N ARG A 114 6.22 0.60 9.93
CA ARG A 114 6.24 -0.24 11.14
C ARG A 114 4.83 -0.54 11.63
N MET A 115 3.93 0.46 11.65
CA MET A 115 2.52 0.23 12.01
C MET A 115 1.84 -0.77 11.06
N VAL A 116 2.09 -0.71 9.75
CA VAL A 116 1.58 -1.72 8.79
C VAL A 116 2.02 -3.13 9.20
N MET A 117 3.31 -3.32 9.50
CA MET A 117 3.84 -4.63 9.92
C MET A 117 3.28 -5.09 11.26
N MET A 118 3.06 -4.17 12.20
CA MET A 118 2.44 -4.47 13.50
C MET A 118 0.97 -4.89 13.35
N LEU A 119 0.24 -4.30 12.39
CA LEU A 119 -1.12 -4.75 12.09
C LEU A 119 -1.12 -6.13 11.42
N CYS A 120 -0.20 -6.40 10.48
CA CYS A 120 -0.05 -7.76 9.93
C CYS A 120 0.23 -8.79 11.04
N LYS A 121 1.14 -8.46 11.96
CA LYS A 121 1.46 -9.32 13.11
C LYS A 121 0.23 -9.54 13.99
N PHE A 122 -0.50 -8.48 14.34
CA PHE A 122 -1.73 -8.57 15.15
C PHE A 122 -2.76 -9.50 14.51
N VAL A 123 -3.03 -9.33 13.21
CA VAL A 123 -3.95 -10.21 12.46
C VAL A 123 -3.48 -11.66 12.48
N SER A 124 -2.18 -11.88 12.22
CA SER A 124 -1.61 -13.23 12.24
C SER A 124 -1.73 -13.89 13.62
N GLU A 125 -1.37 -13.19 14.70
CA GLU A 125 -1.43 -13.70 16.07
C GLU A 125 -2.87 -14.03 16.48
N ALA A 126 -3.83 -13.18 16.12
CA ALA A 126 -5.24 -13.42 16.40
C ALA A 126 -5.78 -14.69 15.72
N LEU A 127 -5.40 -14.93 14.47
CA LEU A 127 -5.82 -16.13 13.74
C LEU A 127 -5.02 -17.38 14.13
N CYS A 128 -3.72 -17.24 14.40
CA CYS A 128 -2.91 -18.34 14.90
C CYS A 128 -3.38 -18.84 16.26
N SER A 129 -3.91 -17.97 17.13
CA SER A 129 -4.49 -18.39 18.42
C SER A 129 -5.75 -19.27 18.28
N GLU A 130 -6.39 -19.24 17.10
CA GLU A 130 -7.51 -20.12 16.73
C GLU A 130 -7.07 -21.38 15.95
N GLY A 131 -5.75 -21.62 15.84
CA GLY A 131 -5.18 -22.80 15.20
C GLY A 131 -4.96 -22.70 13.70
N TYR A 132 -5.07 -21.49 13.10
CA TYR A 132 -4.79 -21.29 11.68
C TYR A 132 -3.33 -20.98 11.44
N GLU A 133 -2.81 -21.37 10.28
CA GLU A 133 -1.50 -20.94 9.79
C GLU A 133 -1.62 -19.60 9.10
N CYS A 134 -0.66 -18.70 9.36
CA CYS A 134 -0.63 -17.36 8.80
C CYS A 134 0.77 -16.99 8.33
N LEU A 135 0.85 -16.21 7.24
CA LEU A 135 2.11 -15.70 6.72
C LEU A 135 1.93 -14.28 6.17
N THR A 136 2.84 -13.39 6.54
CA THR A 136 2.95 -12.03 6.00
C THR A 136 4.10 -11.99 4.99
N PRO A 137 3.84 -11.96 3.66
CA PRO A 137 4.91 -12.04 2.66
C PRO A 137 5.98 -10.96 2.79
N CYS A 138 5.60 -9.71 3.06
CA CYS A 138 6.55 -8.61 3.24
C CYS A 138 7.44 -8.74 4.50
N GLY A 139 7.10 -9.64 5.42
CA GLY A 139 7.90 -9.97 6.61
C GLY A 139 8.69 -11.27 6.49
N ASP A 140 8.52 -12.02 5.42
CA ASP A 140 9.18 -13.30 5.18
C ASP A 140 10.56 -13.09 4.54
N SER A 141 11.52 -13.96 4.88
CA SER A 141 12.89 -13.91 4.35
C SER A 141 12.99 -14.13 2.83
N ARG A 142 11.98 -14.72 2.21
CA ARG A 142 11.87 -14.90 0.75
C ARG A 142 11.41 -13.63 0.02
N PHE A 143 10.95 -12.61 0.74
CA PHE A 143 10.52 -11.37 0.10
C PHE A 143 11.68 -10.67 -0.57
N ARG A 144 11.47 -10.29 -1.83
CA ARG A 144 12.44 -9.54 -2.64
C ARG A 144 11.77 -8.38 -3.36
N MET A 145 12.47 -7.26 -3.42
CA MET A 145 12.05 -6.06 -4.13
C MET A 145 13.21 -5.52 -4.96
N VAL A 146 12.91 -5.06 -6.17
CA VAL A 146 13.85 -4.39 -7.09
C VAL A 146 13.35 -2.97 -7.33
N ALA A 147 14.08 -2.00 -6.79
CA ALA A 147 13.73 -0.58 -6.89
C ALA A 147 14.24 0.07 -8.18
N GLU A 148 15.27 -0.50 -8.81
CA GLU A 148 15.91 0.03 -10.02
C GLU A 148 16.28 -1.13 -10.97
N PRO A 149 16.42 -0.87 -12.29
CA PRO A 149 16.89 -1.88 -13.23
C PRO A 149 18.26 -2.42 -12.79
N ARG A 150 18.42 -3.74 -12.81
CA ARG A 150 19.67 -4.44 -12.49
C ARG A 150 19.97 -5.47 -13.57
N PRO A 151 20.95 -5.19 -14.46
CA PRO A 151 21.29 -6.07 -15.59
C PRO A 151 21.72 -7.47 -15.19
N GLU A 152 22.23 -7.63 -13.97
CA GLU A 152 22.72 -8.91 -13.42
C GLU A 152 21.59 -9.89 -13.03
N LEU A 153 20.34 -9.44 -13.01
CA LEU A 153 19.23 -10.32 -12.64
C LEU A 153 18.92 -11.32 -13.73
N THR A 154 18.72 -12.58 -13.33
CA THR A 154 18.47 -13.73 -14.21
C THR A 154 17.19 -14.47 -13.82
N GLY A 155 16.78 -15.48 -14.62
CA GLY A 155 15.54 -16.26 -14.38
C GLY A 155 14.31 -15.37 -14.37
N ASP A 156 13.40 -15.61 -13.46
CA ASP A 156 12.15 -14.87 -13.32
C ASP A 156 12.34 -13.37 -13.00
N TRP A 157 13.54 -12.99 -12.57
CA TRP A 157 13.89 -11.61 -12.27
C TRP A 157 14.59 -10.88 -13.44
N ALA A 158 14.82 -11.57 -14.56
CA ALA A 158 15.50 -10.97 -15.71
C ALA A 158 14.73 -9.75 -16.23
N GLY A 159 15.39 -8.59 -16.25
CA GLY A 159 14.79 -7.31 -16.65
C GLY A 159 13.77 -6.73 -15.67
N ALA A 160 13.64 -7.30 -14.48
CA ALA A 160 12.75 -6.77 -13.45
C ALA A 160 13.22 -5.39 -12.95
N SER A 161 12.29 -4.47 -12.81
CA SER A 161 12.53 -3.13 -12.25
C SER A 161 11.28 -2.57 -11.61
N TYR A 162 11.41 -1.84 -10.51
CA TYR A 162 10.31 -1.23 -9.76
C TYR A 162 9.21 -2.24 -9.38
N THR A 163 9.59 -3.46 -9.04
CA THR A 163 8.70 -4.59 -8.77
C THR A 163 9.16 -5.40 -7.55
N SER A 164 8.33 -6.36 -7.16
CA SER A 164 8.60 -7.30 -6.06
C SER A 164 7.97 -8.65 -6.35
N ASN A 165 8.34 -9.68 -5.59
CA ASN A 165 7.65 -10.97 -5.67
C ASN A 165 6.33 -11.03 -4.88
N TRP A 166 5.98 -9.93 -4.18
CA TRP A 166 4.66 -9.70 -3.59
C TRP A 166 4.32 -8.22 -3.63
N SER A 167 3.29 -7.85 -4.36
CA SER A 167 2.91 -6.45 -4.56
C SER A 167 1.60 -6.12 -3.84
N GLU A 168 1.68 -5.48 -2.68
CA GLU A 168 0.53 -5.16 -1.82
C GLU A 168 -0.61 -4.47 -2.57
N ARG A 169 -0.34 -3.57 -3.50
CA ARG A 169 -1.39 -2.89 -4.27
C ARG A 169 -2.10 -3.80 -5.25
N HIS A 170 -1.38 -4.73 -5.89
CA HIS A 170 -2.00 -5.69 -6.79
C HIS A 170 -2.81 -6.73 -6.00
N VAL A 171 -2.29 -7.17 -4.87
CA VAL A 171 -3.01 -8.03 -3.92
C VAL A 171 -4.29 -7.34 -3.43
N ALA A 172 -4.22 -6.06 -3.07
CA ALA A 172 -5.38 -5.26 -2.67
C ALA A 172 -6.43 -5.14 -3.81
N TYR A 173 -5.98 -5.04 -5.08
CA TYR A 173 -6.87 -5.10 -6.24
C TYR A 173 -7.59 -6.45 -6.32
N VAL A 174 -6.87 -7.56 -6.18
CA VAL A 174 -7.49 -8.90 -6.16
C VAL A 174 -8.46 -9.04 -4.99
N SER A 175 -8.12 -8.50 -3.83
CA SER A 175 -8.93 -8.58 -2.59
C SER A 175 -10.12 -7.61 -2.54
N GLY A 176 -10.44 -6.89 -3.62
CA GLY A 176 -11.64 -6.05 -3.68
C GLY A 176 -11.53 -4.68 -3.00
N LEU A 177 -10.32 -4.16 -2.75
CA LEU A 177 -10.12 -2.87 -2.08
C LEU A 177 -10.22 -1.66 -3.01
N GLY A 178 -9.98 -1.81 -4.31
CA GLY A 178 -10.06 -0.69 -5.24
C GLY A 178 -9.28 -0.88 -6.53
N THR A 179 -9.09 0.20 -7.27
CA THR A 179 -8.43 0.20 -8.59
C THR A 179 -7.29 1.22 -8.66
N PHE A 180 -6.42 1.05 -9.65
CA PHE A 180 -5.26 1.94 -9.83
C PHE A 180 -5.66 3.32 -10.38
N ALA A 181 -4.85 4.32 -10.10
CA ALA A 181 -4.89 5.64 -10.69
C ALA A 181 -3.73 5.84 -11.68
N LEU A 182 -3.76 6.92 -12.48
CA LEU A 182 -2.65 7.32 -13.36
C LEU A 182 -1.31 7.43 -12.61
N SER A 183 -1.34 7.82 -11.35
CA SER A 183 -0.17 7.89 -10.47
C SER A 183 0.37 6.51 -10.06
N LYS A 184 -0.28 5.40 -10.47
CA LYS A 184 -0.04 4.03 -10.02
C LYS A 184 -0.17 3.84 -8.49
N GLY A 185 -0.81 4.79 -7.79
CA GLY A 185 -1.42 4.56 -6.49
C GLY A 185 -2.76 3.86 -6.67
N MET A 186 -3.30 3.28 -5.62
CA MET A 186 -4.61 2.62 -5.65
C MET A 186 -5.65 3.49 -4.97
N ILE A 187 -6.78 3.68 -5.64
CA ILE A 187 -7.95 4.38 -5.12
C ILE A 187 -8.85 3.34 -4.45
N THR A 188 -9.05 3.51 -3.17
CA THR A 188 -10.01 2.74 -2.36
C THR A 188 -11.24 3.59 -2.07
N GLU A 189 -12.21 3.07 -1.32
CA GLU A 189 -13.33 3.86 -0.81
C GLU A 189 -12.89 4.98 0.14
N LYS A 190 -11.75 4.79 0.84
CA LYS A 190 -11.09 5.81 1.68
C LYS A 190 -9.99 6.60 0.93
N GLY A 191 -9.97 6.50 -0.40
CA GLY A 191 -9.05 7.25 -1.27
C GLY A 191 -7.72 6.55 -1.50
N ILE A 192 -6.73 7.36 -1.93
CA ILE A 192 -5.42 6.89 -2.41
C ILE A 192 -4.29 7.15 -1.40
N ALA A 193 -4.50 8.06 -0.43
CA ALA A 193 -3.47 8.47 0.51
C ALA A 193 -3.41 7.53 1.72
N GLY A 194 -2.52 6.54 1.67
CA GLY A 194 -2.35 5.54 2.72
C GLY A 194 -1.39 4.43 2.32
N ARG A 195 -1.43 3.34 3.10
CA ARG A 195 -0.59 2.17 2.93
C ARG A 195 -1.41 0.88 2.91
N PHE A 196 -0.85 -0.12 2.30
CA PHE A 196 -1.41 -1.46 2.21
C PHE A 196 -0.54 -2.46 2.97
N GLY A 197 -1.18 -3.49 3.50
CA GLY A 197 -0.56 -4.70 3.99
C GLY A 197 -1.46 -5.89 3.74
N SER A 198 -0.91 -7.10 3.87
CA SER A 198 -1.66 -8.32 3.68
C SER A 198 -1.11 -9.48 4.50
N VAL A 199 -2.00 -10.44 4.79
CA VAL A 199 -1.70 -11.70 5.46
C VAL A 199 -2.34 -12.82 4.67
N ILE A 200 -1.58 -13.88 4.38
CA ILE A 200 -2.08 -15.13 3.80
C ILE A 200 -2.44 -16.06 4.94
N VAL A 201 -3.59 -16.72 4.86
CA VAL A 201 -4.13 -17.53 5.96
C VAL A 201 -4.71 -18.87 5.48
N SER A 202 -4.66 -19.88 6.33
CA SER A 202 -5.20 -21.23 6.06
C SER A 202 -6.68 -21.39 6.36
N CYS A 203 -7.37 -20.34 6.79
CA CYS A 203 -8.83 -20.35 6.98
C CYS A 203 -9.56 -19.72 5.79
N ASP A 204 -10.80 -20.17 5.60
CA ASP A 204 -11.67 -19.61 4.56
C ASP A 204 -12.38 -18.36 5.07
N PHE A 205 -12.16 -17.25 4.35
CA PHE A 205 -12.97 -16.05 4.47
C PHE A 205 -13.73 -15.83 3.15
N GLU A 206 -15.01 -15.52 3.24
CA GLU A 206 -15.80 -15.16 2.04
C GLU A 206 -15.12 -14.00 1.30
N PRO A 207 -14.76 -14.15 0.01
CA PRO A 207 -14.12 -13.08 -0.75
C PRO A 207 -15.00 -11.82 -0.83
N LYS A 208 -14.35 -10.66 -0.82
CA LYS A 208 -15.05 -9.39 -1.04
C LYS A 208 -15.42 -9.27 -2.53
N VAL A 209 -16.69 -9.00 -2.80
CA VAL A 209 -17.17 -8.75 -4.16
C VAL A 209 -16.45 -7.54 -4.73
N ARG A 210 -15.83 -7.69 -5.89
CA ARG A 210 -15.20 -6.59 -6.64
C ARG A 210 -16.26 -5.84 -7.43
N GLU A 211 -16.46 -4.56 -7.12
CA GLU A 211 -17.39 -3.66 -7.83
C GLU A 211 -16.75 -3.05 -9.10
N TYR A 212 -15.69 -3.65 -9.61
CA TYR A 212 -14.92 -3.20 -10.77
C TYR A 212 -14.43 -4.39 -11.59
N THR A 213 -14.18 -4.15 -12.85
CA THR A 213 -13.59 -5.11 -13.78
C THR A 213 -12.30 -4.58 -14.38
N GLY A 214 -12.21 -3.28 -14.58
CA GLY A 214 -11.05 -2.61 -15.16
C GLY A 214 -10.05 -2.11 -14.10
N VAL A 215 -8.78 -2.14 -14.48
CA VAL A 215 -7.66 -1.76 -13.60
C VAL A 215 -7.73 -0.30 -13.16
N TYR A 216 -8.41 0.59 -13.91
CA TYR A 216 -8.50 2.03 -13.69
C TYR A 216 -9.92 2.53 -13.44
N ASP A 217 -10.88 1.66 -13.15
CA ASP A 217 -12.30 2.02 -13.07
C ASP A 217 -12.62 3.17 -12.11
N TYR A 218 -11.91 3.28 -10.99
CA TYR A 218 -12.12 4.38 -10.04
C TYR A 218 -11.38 5.68 -10.42
N CYS A 219 -10.51 5.64 -11.44
CA CYS A 219 -9.75 6.82 -11.86
C CYS A 219 -10.52 7.65 -12.88
N ILE A 220 -11.04 8.82 -12.48
CA ILE A 220 -11.73 9.77 -13.36
C ILE A 220 -10.80 10.53 -14.32
N ARG A 221 -9.51 10.21 -14.38
CA ARG A 221 -8.47 10.81 -15.26
C ARG A 221 -8.46 12.34 -15.24
N CYS A 222 -8.75 12.96 -14.09
CA CYS A 222 -8.87 14.42 -13.94
C CYS A 222 -7.54 15.20 -14.09
N GLY A 223 -6.40 14.51 -14.16
CA GLY A 223 -5.09 15.16 -14.33
C GLY A 223 -4.54 15.87 -13.08
N ALA A 224 -5.25 15.84 -11.94
CA ALA A 224 -4.75 16.51 -10.73
C ALA A 224 -3.40 15.98 -10.26
N CYS A 225 -3.18 14.65 -10.31
CA CYS A 225 -1.89 14.02 -9.98
C CYS A 225 -0.77 14.40 -10.97
N VAL A 226 -1.12 14.66 -12.24
CA VAL A 226 -0.18 15.17 -13.26
C VAL A 226 0.31 16.55 -12.85
N LYS A 227 -0.62 17.48 -12.59
CA LYS A 227 -0.31 18.87 -12.18
C LYS A 227 0.46 18.94 -10.85
N ARG A 228 0.22 17.99 -9.96
CA ARG A 228 0.87 17.92 -8.65
C ARG A 228 2.27 17.30 -8.69
N CYS A 229 2.65 16.62 -9.79
CA CYS A 229 3.95 15.96 -9.88
C CYS A 229 5.08 16.98 -10.10
N PRO A 230 5.99 17.19 -9.13
CA PRO A 230 7.00 18.24 -9.21
C PRO A 230 8.07 17.97 -10.29
N VAL A 231 8.19 16.73 -10.77
CA VAL A 231 9.18 16.32 -11.77
C VAL A 231 8.55 15.85 -13.08
N GLY A 232 7.25 16.08 -13.29
CA GLY A 232 6.57 15.69 -14.51
C GLY A 232 6.54 14.19 -14.80
N ALA A 233 6.64 13.35 -13.77
CA ALA A 233 6.71 11.91 -13.93
C ALA A 233 5.36 11.26 -14.28
N ILE A 234 4.27 12.01 -14.37
CA ILE A 234 2.92 11.48 -14.64
C ILE A 234 2.31 12.23 -15.81
N SER A 235 1.78 11.51 -16.80
CA SER A 235 1.01 12.07 -17.91
C SER A 235 -0.39 11.46 -18.00
N LEU A 236 -1.29 12.09 -18.76
CA LEU A 236 -2.62 11.57 -19.04
C LEU A 236 -2.58 10.37 -20.00
N GLU A 237 -1.59 10.35 -20.89
CA GLU A 237 -1.44 9.37 -21.96
C GLU A 237 -0.84 8.05 -21.43
N THR A 238 0.31 8.15 -20.76
CA THR A 238 1.12 6.97 -20.38
C THR A 238 1.10 6.66 -18.88
N GLY A 239 0.44 7.52 -18.08
CA GLY A 239 0.46 7.39 -16.62
C GLY A 239 1.83 7.73 -16.04
N LYS A 240 2.26 6.99 -15.02
CA LYS A 240 3.48 7.28 -14.26
C LYS A 240 4.73 6.61 -14.85
N ASN A 241 5.74 7.41 -15.13
CA ASN A 241 7.12 6.96 -15.39
C ASN A 241 7.85 6.72 -14.06
N HIS A 242 8.20 5.46 -13.79
CA HIS A 242 8.85 5.09 -12.54
C HIS A 242 10.27 5.62 -12.42
N ALA A 243 11.06 5.66 -13.52
CA ALA A 243 12.44 6.11 -13.49
C ALA A 243 12.54 7.58 -13.08
N ILE A 244 11.71 8.46 -13.67
CA ILE A 244 11.68 9.89 -13.31
C ILE A 244 11.25 10.07 -11.84
N CYS A 245 10.22 9.32 -11.39
CA CYS A 245 9.76 9.38 -10.01
C CYS A 245 10.82 8.86 -9.03
N SER A 246 11.48 7.74 -9.35
CA SER A 246 12.50 7.13 -8.50
C SER A 246 13.72 8.03 -8.34
N ALA A 247 14.14 8.72 -9.39
CA ALA A 247 15.25 9.68 -9.31
C ALA A 247 14.99 10.78 -8.27
N LEU A 248 13.75 11.31 -8.19
CA LEU A 248 13.40 12.26 -7.12
C LEU A 248 13.48 11.59 -5.74
N LEU A 249 12.96 10.36 -5.59
CA LEU A 249 13.00 9.67 -4.30
C LEU A 249 14.43 9.37 -3.84
N ALA A 250 15.31 8.98 -4.75
CA ALA A 250 16.73 8.78 -4.48
C ALA A 250 17.41 10.09 -4.03
N LYS A 251 17.12 11.20 -4.72
CA LYS A 251 17.61 12.53 -4.32
C LYS A 251 17.18 12.93 -2.91
N THR A 252 15.91 12.67 -2.55
CA THR A 252 15.42 12.97 -1.20
C THR A 252 16.05 12.07 -0.14
N HIS A 253 16.26 10.78 -0.45
CA HIS A 253 16.91 9.84 0.47
C HIS A 253 18.38 10.19 0.74
N MET A 254 19.15 10.57 -0.29
CA MET A 254 20.54 11.01 -0.09
C MET A 254 20.66 12.24 0.81
N LYS A 255 19.65 13.11 0.77
CA LYS A 255 19.65 14.35 1.55
C LYS A 255 19.19 14.17 3.00
N ASP A 256 18.15 13.37 3.21
CA ASP A 256 17.38 13.33 4.46
C ASP A 256 17.31 11.91 5.05
N ALA A 257 18.26 11.01 4.72
CA ALA A 257 18.25 9.61 5.20
C ALA A 257 18.11 9.51 6.73
N PRO A 258 17.31 8.57 7.25
CA PRO A 258 16.58 7.51 6.55
C PRO A 258 15.25 7.98 5.91
N TYR A 259 14.88 9.23 6.10
CA TYR A 259 13.64 9.79 5.58
C TYR A 259 13.74 10.10 4.10
N TYR A 260 12.71 9.78 3.35
CA TYR A 260 12.59 10.09 1.93
C TYR A 260 11.13 10.03 1.47
N GLY A 261 10.80 10.73 0.41
CA GLY A 261 9.47 10.66 -0.16
C GLY A 261 9.04 11.95 -0.85
N CYS A 262 7.87 11.88 -1.50
CA CYS A 262 7.24 13.03 -2.14
C CYS A 262 5.73 13.05 -1.82
N GLY A 263 4.96 12.03 -2.27
CA GLY A 263 3.53 11.89 -1.99
C GLY A 263 2.60 12.90 -2.66
N LYS A 264 3.12 13.87 -3.41
CA LYS A 264 2.32 14.96 -4.00
C LYS A 264 1.19 14.48 -4.94
N CYS A 265 1.37 13.34 -5.60
CA CYS A 265 0.35 12.73 -6.45
C CYS A 265 -0.78 12.02 -5.68
N GLN A 266 -0.70 11.95 -4.36
CA GLN A 266 -1.70 11.33 -3.49
C GLN A 266 -2.43 12.37 -2.61
N THR A 267 -1.92 13.60 -2.52
CA THR A 267 -2.45 14.66 -1.65
C THR A 267 -2.98 15.83 -2.47
N LYS A 268 -4.04 16.49 -1.97
CA LYS A 268 -4.74 17.60 -2.64
C LYS A 268 -5.23 17.22 -4.05
N VAL A 269 -5.72 16.00 -4.19
CA VAL A 269 -6.30 15.43 -5.42
C VAL A 269 -7.71 14.90 -5.14
N PRO A 270 -8.63 14.84 -6.13
CA PRO A 270 -10.01 14.41 -5.90
C PRO A 270 -10.15 13.02 -5.26
N CYS A 271 -9.19 12.14 -5.51
CA CYS A 271 -9.13 10.78 -4.96
C CYS A 271 -8.30 10.66 -3.67
N GLU A 272 -7.92 11.74 -3.01
CA GLU A 272 -7.08 11.71 -1.80
C GLU A 272 -7.68 10.85 -0.69
N SER A 273 -8.94 11.11 -0.33
CA SER A 273 -9.62 10.52 0.84
C SER A 273 -10.93 9.80 0.49
N ARG A 274 -11.20 9.55 -0.79
CA ARG A 274 -12.43 8.89 -1.26
C ARG A 274 -12.29 8.33 -2.67
N ASN A 275 -13.20 7.43 -3.03
CA ASN A 275 -13.44 7.11 -4.43
C ASN A 275 -14.13 8.31 -5.10
N PRO A 276 -13.52 8.95 -6.12
CA PRO A 276 -14.09 10.15 -6.75
C PRO A 276 -15.36 9.88 -7.57
N LEU A 277 -15.68 8.62 -7.89
CA LEU A 277 -16.94 8.24 -8.55
C LEU A 277 -18.11 8.16 -7.57
N ARG A 278 -17.85 7.93 -6.28
CA ARG A 278 -18.92 7.93 -5.27
C ARG A 278 -19.23 9.37 -4.87
N GLN A 279 -20.45 9.84 -5.14
CA GLN A 279 -20.93 11.13 -4.65
C GLN A 279 -20.84 11.16 -3.11
N LYS A 280 -20.62 12.34 -2.53
CA LYS A 280 -20.81 12.51 -1.08
C LYS A 280 -22.24 12.08 -0.73
N ALA A 281 -22.36 10.99 0.03
CA ALA A 281 -23.60 10.70 0.72
C ALA A 281 -23.90 11.79 1.74
#